data_48ef3452d4019645d0ef52fab41384e9
#
_entry.id   48ef3452d4019645d0ef52fab41384e9
#
_cell.length_a   1.000
_cell.length_b   1.000
_cell.length_c   1.000
_cell.angle_alpha   90.00
_cell.angle_beta   90.00
_cell.angle_gamma   90.00
#
_symmetry.space_group_name_H-M   'P 1'
#
loop_
_entity.id
_entity.type
_entity.pdbx_description
1 polymer ?
#
loop_
_entity_poly.entity_id
_entity_poly.type
_entity_poly.pdbx_seq_one_letter_code
_entity_poly.pdbx_strand_id
1 'polypeptide(L)' 'MLYALVNKNKAVAKGFSEITHNVYDDDMVVNENELRLLGDDIDSIARQLGGRTMTLNELNEIIKKKL' A
#
# COMPACT_ATOMS: atom_id res chain seq x y z
N MET A 1 -3.82 -1.55 13.26
CA MET A 1 -4.03 -1.81 11.82
C MET A 1 -2.72 -1.71 11.07
N LEU A 2 -2.47 -2.63 10.17
CA LEU A 2 -1.30 -2.57 9.30
C LEU A 2 -1.61 -1.76 8.03
N TYR A 3 -0.55 -1.25 7.43
CA TYR A 3 -0.59 -0.51 6.17
C TYR A 3 0.41 -1.11 5.21
N ALA A 4 0.36 -0.70 3.95
CA ALA A 4 1.37 -1.05 2.97
C ALA A 4 1.60 0.12 2.03
N LEU A 5 2.84 0.28 1.62
CA LEU A 5 3.23 1.20 0.57
C LEU A 5 3.52 0.33 -0.65
N VAL A 6 2.65 0.39 -1.64
CA VAL A 6 2.68 -0.51 -2.79
C VAL A 6 2.90 0.29 -4.08
N ASN A 7 3.21 -0.41 -5.17
CA ASN A 7 3.36 0.23 -6.47
C ASN A 7 1.99 0.73 -6.96
N LYS A 8 1.89 2.00 -7.29
CA LYS A 8 0.64 2.64 -7.72
C LYS A 8 0.03 1.93 -8.93
N ASN A 9 0.80 1.65 -9.95
CA ASN A 9 0.27 1.05 -11.17
C ASN A 9 -0.28 -0.35 -10.92
N LYS A 10 0.40 -1.13 -10.10
CA LYS A 10 -0.07 -2.47 -9.73
C LYS A 10 -1.34 -2.41 -8.89
N ALA A 11 -1.42 -1.44 -7.97
CA ALA A 11 -2.63 -1.24 -7.14
C ALA A 11 -3.82 -0.80 -7.99
N VAL A 12 -3.61 0.13 -8.91
CA VAL A 12 -4.66 0.60 -9.83
C VAL A 12 -5.17 -0.57 -10.69
N ALA A 13 -4.27 -1.43 -11.16
CA ALA A 13 -4.65 -2.62 -11.94
C ALA A 13 -5.51 -3.59 -11.15
N LYS A 14 -5.44 -3.56 -9.82
CA LYS A 14 -6.28 -4.38 -8.94
C LYS A 14 -7.57 -3.67 -8.50
N GLY A 15 -7.81 -2.46 -8.98
CA GLY A 15 -9.04 -1.73 -8.70
C GLY A 15 -8.94 -0.64 -7.63
N PHE A 16 -7.76 -0.38 -7.08
CA PHE A 16 -7.59 0.71 -6.11
C PHE A 16 -7.46 2.04 -6.86
N SER A 17 -8.32 3.00 -6.49
CA SER A 17 -8.31 4.32 -7.12
C SER A 17 -7.14 5.17 -6.59
N GLU A 18 -6.36 5.76 -7.49
CA GLU A 18 -5.31 6.70 -7.09
C GLU A 18 -5.88 8.03 -6.57
N ILE A 19 -7.17 8.30 -6.84
CA ILE A 19 -7.82 9.54 -6.37
C ILE A 19 -8.15 9.46 -4.89
N THR A 20 -8.53 8.28 -4.39
CA THR A 20 -8.98 8.09 -3.00
C THR A 20 -7.88 7.63 -2.05
N HIS A 21 -6.66 7.49 -2.55
CA HIS A 21 -5.52 7.05 -1.75
C HIS A 21 -4.40 8.08 -1.81
N ASN A 22 -3.55 8.08 -0.79
CA ASN A 22 -2.35 8.91 -0.80
C ASN A 22 -1.30 8.30 -1.73
N VAL A 23 -0.84 9.09 -2.68
CA VAL A 23 0.16 8.68 -3.68
C VAL A 23 1.41 9.53 -3.52
N TYR A 24 2.56 8.86 -3.52
CA TYR A 24 3.88 9.48 -3.42
C TYR A 24 4.74 8.94 -4.58
N ASP A 25 4.89 9.72 -5.64
CA ASP A 25 5.56 9.28 -6.88
C ASP A 25 4.86 8.03 -7.45
N ASP A 26 5.58 6.91 -7.49
CA ASP A 26 5.04 5.64 -8.01
C ASP A 26 4.43 4.75 -6.93
N ASP A 27 4.36 5.24 -5.69
CA ASP A 27 3.88 4.47 -4.56
C ASP A 27 2.51 4.95 -4.08
N MET A 28 1.71 4.01 -3.61
CA MET A 28 0.37 4.27 -3.07
C MET A 28 0.24 3.64 -1.69
N VAL A 29 -0.39 4.35 -0.76
CA VAL A 29 -0.69 3.84 0.58
C VAL A 29 -2.03 3.12 0.57
N VAL A 30 -2.03 1.86 1.00
CA VAL A 30 -3.26 1.08 1.22
C VAL A 30 -3.23 0.52 2.65
N ASN A 31 -4.41 0.19 3.18
CA ASN A 31 -4.50 -0.35 4.52
C ASN A 31 -4.80 -1.86 4.50
N GLU A 32 -4.70 -2.47 5.67
CA GLU A 32 -4.93 -3.89 5.88
C GLU A 32 -6.30 -4.35 5.35
N ASN A 33 -7.34 -3.58 5.63
CA ASN A 33 -8.71 -3.94 5.22
C ASN A 33 -8.83 -3.97 3.70
N GLU A 34 -8.16 -3.05 3.02
CA GLU A 34 -8.16 -3.00 1.55
C GLU A 34 -7.41 -4.19 0.97
N LEU A 35 -6.28 -4.58 1.57
CA LEU A 35 -5.54 -5.76 1.13
C LEU A 35 -6.38 -7.03 1.30
N ARG A 36 -7.17 -7.12 2.37
CA ARG A 36 -8.04 -8.28 2.63
C ARG A 36 -9.13 -8.45 1.58
N LEU A 37 -9.48 -7.41 0.85
CA LEU A 37 -10.42 -7.54 -0.28
C LEU A 37 -9.84 -8.40 -1.40
N LEU A 38 -8.53 -8.53 -1.47
CA LEU A 38 -7.84 -9.33 -2.50
C LEU A 38 -7.46 -10.73 -2.02
N GLY A 39 -7.56 -11.01 -0.72
CA GLY A 39 -7.24 -12.31 -0.15
C GLY A 39 -6.89 -12.25 1.33
N ASP A 40 -6.64 -13.40 1.93
CA ASP A 40 -6.43 -13.53 3.37
C ASP A 40 -4.99 -13.24 3.80
N ASP A 41 -4.02 -13.54 2.96
CA ASP A 41 -2.60 -13.31 3.25
C ASP A 41 -2.18 -11.92 2.79
N ILE A 42 -2.38 -10.93 3.66
CA ILE A 42 -2.13 -9.53 3.32
C ILE A 42 -0.65 -9.26 3.00
N ASP A 43 0.25 -9.99 3.62
CA ASP A 43 1.69 -9.84 3.38
C ASP A 43 2.05 -10.25 1.95
N SER A 44 1.53 -11.40 1.53
CA SER A 44 1.73 -11.90 0.18
C SER A 44 1.12 -10.93 -0.86
N ILE A 45 -0.08 -10.41 -0.58
CA ILE A 45 -0.76 -9.48 -1.46
C ILE A 45 0.03 -8.17 -1.59
N ALA A 46 0.52 -7.63 -0.47
CA ALA A 46 1.34 -6.42 -0.50
C ALA A 46 2.60 -6.62 -1.36
N ARG A 47 3.24 -7.79 -1.25
CA ARG A 47 4.43 -8.11 -2.06
C ARG A 47 4.10 -8.23 -3.54
N GLN A 48 2.98 -8.83 -3.88
CA GLN A 48 2.50 -8.91 -5.27
C GLN A 48 2.27 -7.52 -5.86
N LEU A 49 1.91 -6.56 -5.02
CA LEU A 49 1.72 -5.17 -5.43
C LEU A 49 3.00 -4.34 -5.33
N GLY A 50 4.14 -4.98 -5.13
CA GLY A 50 5.42 -4.31 -5.12
C GLY A 50 5.80 -3.61 -3.82
N GLY A 51 5.12 -3.95 -2.71
CA GLY A 51 5.38 -3.37 -1.41
C GLY A 51 5.48 -4.40 -0.29
N ARG A 52 5.24 -3.95 0.93
CA ARG A 52 5.20 -4.82 2.11
C ARG A 52 4.29 -4.22 3.16
N THR A 53 3.81 -5.06 4.07
CA THR A 53 3.03 -4.58 5.22
C THR A 53 3.94 -3.94 6.25
N MET A 54 3.42 -2.95 6.96
CA MET A 54 4.15 -2.22 7.97
C MET A 54 3.20 -1.55 8.97
N THR A 55 3.74 -1.13 10.10
CA THR A 55 2.99 -0.33 11.07
C THR A 55 2.86 1.11 10.57
N LEU A 56 1.92 1.87 11.16
CA LEU A 56 1.76 3.28 10.83
C LEU A 56 3.05 4.07 11.11
N ASN A 57 3.75 3.76 12.19
CA ASN A 57 5.00 4.43 12.52
C ASN A 57 6.07 4.20 11.45
N GLU A 58 6.21 2.96 10.99
CA GLU A 58 7.15 2.63 9.92
C GLU A 58 6.77 3.35 8.62
N LEU A 59 5.49 3.37 8.29
CA LEU A 59 4.98 4.05 7.11
C LEU A 59 5.33 5.53 7.16
N ASN A 60 5.07 6.20 8.30
CA ASN A 60 5.36 7.62 8.46
C ASN A 60 6.86 7.92 8.30
N GLU A 61 7.72 7.05 8.80
CA GLU A 61 9.16 7.22 8.65
C GLU A 61 9.60 7.14 7.18
N ILE A 62 9.01 6.23 6.43
CA ILE A 62 9.32 6.08 5.00
C ILE A 62 8.81 7.29 4.23
N ILE A 63 7.59 7.77 4.51
CA ILE A 63 7.01 8.92 3.84
C ILE A 63 7.82 10.18 4.10
N LYS A 64 8.30 10.38 5.32
CA LYS A 64 9.17 11.52 5.64
C LYS A 64 10.40 11.58 4.75
N LYS A 65 10.97 10.43 4.41
CA LYS A 65 12.16 10.36 3.55
C LYS A 65 11.84 10.68 2.10
N LYS A 66 10.59 10.50 1.69
CA LYS A 66 10.14 10.80 0.33
C LYS A 66 9.80 12.27 0.13
N LEU A 67 9.47 12.95 1.21
CA LEU A 67 9.17 14.38 1.20
C LEU A 67 10.45 15.19 1.42
#